data_257a0c6ec464270078c49d6d4ee356c4
#
_entry.id   257a0c6ec464270078c49d6d4ee356c4
#
_cell.length_a   1.000
_cell.length_b   1.000
_cell.length_c   1.000
_cell.angle_alpha   90.00
_cell.angle_beta   90.00
_cell.angle_gamma   90.00
#
_symmetry.space_group_name_H-M   'P 1'
#
loop_
_entity.id
_entity.type
_entity.pdbx_description
1 polymer ?
#
loop_
_entity_poly.entity_id
_entity_poly.type
_entity_poly.pdbx_seq_one_letter_code
_entity_poly.pdbx_strand_id
1 'polypeptide(L)'
;LYYAMLNHNYDVMELLLKHGADPNIHSEFYTNPEYHKKGYSDDQTDATCLEYASHKYFDIKYMKLLIKYGANVNDTTSMNPIWATLRDKRQGREKIKYLVEQGLNLDYSQTGTPAICGQALTYEWDMVLFLMDLGADPLAGDDPDFHVAASVQEYFDEGFDINSKYGKMALEVKHRLEQRGVKFPYRPKTESDSIKSEKQPKESFYVRRKK
;
A
#
# COMPACT_ATOMS: atom_id res chain seq x y z
N LEU A 1 -10.07 -23.41 3.44
CA LEU A 1 -9.94 -22.17 4.22
C LEU A 1 -10.53 -20.98 3.49
N TYR A 2 -10.09 -20.74 2.27
CA TYR A 2 -10.50 -19.64 1.42
C TYR A 2 -12.02 -19.53 1.22
N TYR A 3 -12.68 -20.63 0.85
CA TYR A 3 -14.14 -20.66 0.70
C TYR A 3 -14.91 -20.32 1.98
N ALA A 4 -14.40 -20.76 3.13
CA ALA A 4 -15.00 -20.43 4.43
C ALA A 4 -14.90 -18.91 4.69
N MET A 5 -13.78 -18.29 4.32
CA MET A 5 -13.58 -16.85 4.43
C MET A 5 -14.51 -16.08 3.49
N LEU A 6 -14.60 -16.45 2.20
CA LEU A 6 -15.49 -15.79 1.23
C LEU A 6 -16.96 -15.82 1.63
N ASN A 7 -17.37 -16.89 2.30
CA ASN A 7 -18.72 -17.02 2.86
C ASN A 7 -18.87 -16.40 4.25
N HIS A 8 -17.87 -15.65 4.73
CA HIS A 8 -17.85 -15.04 6.05
C HIS A 8 -18.06 -16.02 7.21
N ASN A 9 -17.72 -17.31 7.00
CA ASN A 9 -17.91 -18.36 8.01
C ASN A 9 -16.68 -18.45 8.91
N TYR A 10 -16.66 -17.58 9.93
CA TYR A 10 -15.55 -17.49 10.88
C TYR A 10 -15.31 -18.80 11.64
N ASP A 11 -16.37 -19.46 12.09
CA ASP A 11 -16.27 -20.68 12.89
C ASP A 11 -15.67 -21.84 12.09
N VAL A 12 -16.07 -21.97 10.82
CA VAL A 12 -15.47 -22.96 9.92
C VAL A 12 -14.01 -22.63 9.60
N MET A 13 -13.67 -21.34 9.43
CA MET A 13 -12.26 -20.93 9.27
C MET A 13 -11.43 -21.36 10.49
N GLU A 14 -11.90 -21.04 11.69
CA GLU A 14 -11.19 -21.39 12.91
C GLU A 14 -11.07 -22.92 13.07
N LEU A 15 -12.12 -23.67 12.75
CA LEU A 15 -12.10 -25.12 12.78
C LEU A 15 -11.06 -25.69 11.82
N LEU A 16 -11.02 -25.20 10.57
CA LEU A 16 -10.05 -25.64 9.57
C LEU A 16 -8.62 -25.36 10.02
N LEU A 17 -8.36 -24.15 10.54
CA LEU A 17 -7.04 -23.76 11.05
C LEU A 17 -6.61 -24.60 12.25
N LYS A 18 -7.53 -24.92 13.18
CA LYS A 18 -7.27 -25.84 14.30
C LYS A 18 -6.91 -27.26 13.86
N HIS A 19 -7.38 -27.68 12.68
CA HIS A 19 -7.07 -28.98 12.09
C HIS A 19 -5.90 -28.94 11.09
N GLY A 20 -5.11 -27.86 11.10
CA GLY A 20 -3.87 -27.78 10.35
C GLY A 20 -4.01 -27.27 8.92
N ALA A 21 -5.12 -26.60 8.58
CA ALA A 21 -5.19 -25.90 7.30
C ALA A 21 -4.12 -24.80 7.27
N ASP A 22 -3.32 -24.79 6.21
CA ASP A 22 -2.25 -23.80 6.01
C ASP A 22 -2.87 -22.43 5.66
N PRO A 23 -2.64 -21.35 6.46
CA PRO A 23 -3.13 -20.02 6.17
C PRO A 23 -2.38 -19.31 5.02
N ASN A 24 -1.25 -19.86 4.59
CA ASN A 24 -0.38 -19.26 3.58
C ASN A 24 -0.61 -19.79 2.16
N ILE A 25 -1.57 -20.71 2.00
CA ILE A 25 -1.92 -21.20 0.66
C ILE A 25 -2.48 -20.05 -0.17
N HIS A 26 -1.98 -19.92 -1.37
CA HIS A 26 -2.49 -19.02 -2.38
C HIS A 26 -3.78 -19.54 -3.01
N SER A 27 -4.64 -18.61 -3.41
CA SER A 27 -5.89 -18.97 -4.09
C SER A 27 -5.62 -19.39 -5.54
N GLU A 28 -6.08 -20.56 -5.92
CA GLU A 28 -6.07 -21.04 -7.32
C GLU A 28 -7.21 -20.42 -8.16
N PHE A 29 -7.59 -19.18 -7.90
CA PHE A 29 -8.78 -18.56 -8.50
C PHE A 29 -8.70 -18.44 -10.02
N TYR A 30 -7.50 -18.40 -10.59
CA TYR A 30 -7.27 -18.23 -12.02
C TYR A 30 -7.83 -19.35 -12.88
N THR A 31 -8.04 -20.52 -12.33
CA THR A 31 -8.41 -21.70 -13.12
C THR A 31 -9.91 -21.98 -13.18
N ASN A 32 -10.75 -21.26 -12.41
CA ASN A 32 -12.18 -21.52 -12.41
C ASN A 32 -13.01 -20.41 -13.07
N PRO A 33 -13.46 -20.60 -14.34
CA PRO A 33 -14.23 -19.61 -15.09
C PRO A 33 -15.57 -19.18 -14.44
N GLU A 34 -16.11 -19.96 -13.49
CA GLU A 34 -17.36 -19.61 -12.81
C GLU A 34 -17.20 -18.44 -11.83
N TYR A 35 -16.00 -18.20 -11.30
CA TYR A 35 -15.75 -17.08 -10.40
C TYR A 35 -15.65 -15.76 -11.14
N HIS A 36 -15.09 -15.74 -12.35
CA HIS A 36 -15.12 -14.56 -13.23
C HIS A 36 -16.54 -14.10 -13.57
N LYS A 37 -17.47 -15.03 -13.72
CA LYS A 37 -18.88 -14.72 -13.97
C LYS A 37 -19.59 -14.09 -12.77
N LYS A 38 -19.07 -14.22 -11.56
CA LYS A 38 -19.64 -13.65 -10.32
C LYS A 38 -19.12 -12.24 -10.01
N GLY A 39 -18.32 -11.63 -10.89
CA GLY A 39 -17.85 -10.25 -10.74
C GLY A 39 -16.71 -10.08 -9.74
N TYR A 40 -16.00 -11.15 -9.39
CA TYR A 40 -14.74 -11.03 -8.68
C TYR A 40 -13.69 -10.49 -9.66
N SER A 41 -13.02 -9.38 -9.28
CA SER A 41 -12.04 -8.74 -10.14
C SER A 41 -10.79 -9.60 -10.29
N ASP A 42 -10.17 -9.51 -11.47
CA ASP A 42 -8.89 -10.18 -11.77
C ASP A 42 -7.71 -9.75 -10.87
N ASP A 43 -7.91 -8.68 -10.10
CA ASP A 43 -6.89 -8.07 -9.23
C ASP A 43 -6.51 -8.93 -8.00
N GLN A 44 -7.15 -10.09 -7.81
CA GLN A 44 -7.00 -10.93 -6.61
C GLN A 44 -6.52 -12.34 -6.93
N THR A 45 -5.86 -12.48 -8.03
CA THR A 45 -5.28 -13.76 -8.44
C THR A 45 -3.99 -14.01 -7.69
N ASP A 46 -3.89 -15.22 -7.19
CA ASP A 46 -2.72 -15.68 -6.43
C ASP A 46 -2.54 -15.00 -5.04
N ALA A 47 -3.65 -14.56 -4.44
CA ALA A 47 -3.64 -13.93 -3.14
C ALA A 47 -3.70 -14.94 -1.99
N THR A 48 -3.04 -14.61 -0.86
CA THR A 48 -3.18 -15.35 0.39
C THR A 48 -4.50 -15.02 1.09
N CYS A 49 -4.93 -15.89 2.01
CA CYS A 49 -6.09 -15.58 2.85
C CYS A 49 -5.90 -14.29 3.67
N LEU A 50 -4.65 -13.95 4.05
CA LEU A 50 -4.36 -12.73 4.80
C LEU A 50 -4.55 -11.48 3.94
N GLU A 51 -4.12 -11.51 2.68
CA GLU A 51 -4.35 -10.42 1.75
C GLU A 51 -5.86 -10.17 1.58
N TYR A 52 -6.65 -11.23 1.38
CA TYR A 52 -8.11 -11.10 1.32
C TYR A 52 -8.73 -10.53 2.58
N ALA A 53 -8.32 -11.02 3.75
CA ALA A 53 -8.82 -10.52 5.04
C ALA A 53 -8.48 -9.04 5.26
N SER A 54 -7.48 -8.52 4.53
CA SER A 54 -7.07 -7.12 4.59
C SER A 54 -8.05 -6.18 3.88
N HIS A 55 -8.87 -6.69 2.97
CA HIS A 55 -9.85 -5.88 2.24
C HIS A 55 -10.96 -5.33 3.17
N LYS A 56 -11.59 -4.23 2.71
CA LYS A 56 -12.69 -3.53 3.41
C LYS A 56 -13.93 -4.39 3.68
N TYR A 57 -14.05 -5.54 3.00
CA TYR A 57 -15.19 -6.44 3.14
C TYR A 57 -15.10 -7.34 4.37
N PHE A 58 -13.91 -7.47 4.95
CA PHE A 58 -13.66 -8.32 6.09
C PHE A 58 -13.37 -7.51 7.34
N ASP A 59 -13.92 -7.97 8.48
CA ASP A 59 -13.58 -7.46 9.79
C ASP A 59 -12.14 -7.87 10.17
N ILE A 60 -11.43 -7.04 10.93
CA ILE A 60 -10.06 -7.30 11.40
C ILE A 60 -9.92 -8.64 12.14
N LYS A 61 -11.01 -9.19 12.70
CA LYS A 61 -10.98 -10.49 13.38
C LYS A 61 -10.49 -11.64 12.49
N TYR A 62 -10.75 -11.56 11.15
CA TYR A 62 -10.27 -12.55 10.19
C TYR A 62 -8.75 -12.51 10.05
N MET A 63 -8.17 -11.32 9.99
CA MET A 63 -6.71 -11.14 9.98
C MET A 63 -6.10 -11.68 11.27
N LYS A 64 -6.68 -11.31 12.43
CA LYS A 64 -6.23 -11.77 13.76
C LYS A 64 -6.25 -13.30 13.85
N LEU A 65 -7.29 -13.92 13.31
CA LEU A 65 -7.40 -15.38 13.30
C LEU A 65 -6.29 -16.01 12.44
N LEU A 66 -6.11 -15.53 11.20
CA LEU A 66 -5.11 -16.07 10.28
C LEU A 66 -3.69 -15.94 10.86
N ILE A 67 -3.34 -14.75 11.38
CA ILE A 67 -2.02 -14.48 11.96
C ILE A 67 -1.78 -15.34 13.20
N LYS A 68 -2.81 -15.53 14.07
CA LYS A 68 -2.74 -16.44 15.21
C LYS A 68 -2.34 -17.85 14.80
N TYR A 69 -2.73 -18.30 13.62
CA TYR A 69 -2.42 -19.63 13.08
C TYR A 69 -1.27 -19.64 12.08
N GLY A 70 -0.43 -18.59 12.05
CA GLY A 70 0.83 -18.56 11.34
C GLY A 70 0.76 -17.99 9.91
N ALA A 71 -0.24 -17.16 9.61
CA ALA A 71 -0.21 -16.41 8.36
C ALA A 71 1.02 -15.48 8.32
N ASN A 72 1.76 -15.54 7.22
CA ASN A 72 2.94 -14.71 7.02
C ASN A 72 2.54 -13.29 6.59
N VAL A 73 2.82 -12.31 7.43
CA VAL A 73 2.52 -10.89 7.15
C VAL A 73 3.45 -10.29 6.10
N ASN A 74 4.59 -10.93 5.83
CA ASN A 74 5.61 -10.50 4.89
C ASN A 74 5.78 -11.50 3.74
N ASP A 75 4.69 -12.07 3.27
CA ASP A 75 4.72 -12.92 2.08
C ASP A 75 5.16 -12.09 0.87
N THR A 76 6.27 -12.50 0.24
CA THR A 76 6.82 -11.83 -0.94
C THR A 76 6.29 -12.40 -2.25
N THR A 77 5.52 -13.46 -2.20
CA THR A 77 4.92 -14.11 -3.37
C THR A 77 3.52 -13.61 -3.69
N SER A 78 2.90 -12.88 -2.76
CA SER A 78 1.62 -12.19 -2.96
C SER A 78 1.75 -10.68 -2.73
N MET A 79 0.71 -9.93 -3.05
CA MET A 79 0.68 -8.48 -2.80
C MET A 79 0.73 -8.21 -1.30
N ASN A 80 1.54 -7.22 -0.89
CA ASN A 80 1.61 -6.79 0.50
C ASN A 80 0.20 -6.41 1.01
N PRO A 81 -0.28 -7.01 2.10
CA PRO A 81 -1.64 -6.81 2.63
C PRO A 81 -1.98 -5.34 2.95
N ILE A 82 -0.96 -4.48 3.12
CA ILE A 82 -1.16 -3.05 3.36
C ILE A 82 -1.99 -2.38 2.26
N TRP A 83 -1.79 -2.76 0.98
CA TRP A 83 -2.50 -2.14 -0.14
C TRP A 83 -4.02 -2.31 -0.07
N ALA A 84 -4.47 -3.47 0.40
CA ALA A 84 -5.89 -3.74 0.61
C ALA A 84 -6.45 -2.93 1.79
N THR A 85 -5.66 -2.75 2.86
CA THR A 85 -6.07 -1.98 4.05
C THR A 85 -6.19 -0.50 3.77
N LEU A 86 -5.38 0.09 2.89
CA LEU A 86 -5.45 1.52 2.52
C LEU A 86 -6.81 1.91 1.91
N ARG A 87 -7.52 0.95 1.32
CA ARG A 87 -8.86 1.15 0.74
C ARG A 87 -10.00 0.97 1.76
N ASP A 88 -9.70 0.52 2.96
CA ASP A 88 -10.69 0.33 4.04
C ASP A 88 -10.82 1.58 4.90
N LYS A 89 -11.82 2.42 4.61
CA LYS A 89 -12.09 3.64 5.36
C LYS A 89 -12.58 3.41 6.79
N ARG A 90 -13.06 2.19 7.12
CA ARG A 90 -13.61 1.86 8.45
C ARG A 90 -12.53 1.37 9.41
N GLN A 91 -11.78 0.36 9.01
CA GLN A 91 -10.82 -0.34 9.86
C GLN A 91 -9.39 -0.29 9.31
N GLY A 92 -9.14 0.40 8.18
CA GLY A 92 -7.83 0.35 7.51
C GLY A 92 -6.67 0.75 8.41
N ARG A 93 -6.79 1.85 9.16
CA ARG A 93 -5.73 2.27 10.09
C ARG A 93 -5.53 1.30 11.24
N GLU A 94 -6.60 0.67 11.75
CA GLU A 94 -6.50 -0.35 12.79
C GLU A 94 -5.81 -1.61 12.25
N LYS A 95 -6.19 -2.05 11.05
CA LYS A 95 -5.57 -3.18 10.37
C LYS A 95 -4.09 -2.95 10.11
N ILE A 96 -3.71 -1.76 9.61
CA ILE A 96 -2.30 -1.40 9.37
C ILE A 96 -1.51 -1.44 10.68
N LYS A 97 -2.01 -0.82 11.75
CA LYS A 97 -1.34 -0.88 13.06
C LYS A 97 -1.13 -2.31 13.51
N TYR A 98 -2.17 -3.14 13.42
CA TYR A 98 -2.08 -4.54 13.82
C TYR A 98 -1.05 -5.31 12.98
N LEU A 99 -1.02 -5.11 11.65
CA LEU A 99 -0.01 -5.74 10.79
C LEU A 99 1.42 -5.32 11.18
N VAL A 100 1.63 -4.02 11.46
CA VAL A 100 2.94 -3.51 11.91
C VAL A 100 3.34 -4.11 13.26
N GLU A 101 2.39 -4.23 14.21
CA GLU A 101 2.62 -4.92 15.50
C GLU A 101 3.01 -6.40 15.31
N GLN A 102 2.57 -7.02 14.21
CA GLN A 102 2.94 -8.39 13.85
C GLN A 102 4.21 -8.46 12.97
N GLY A 103 4.91 -7.35 12.77
CA GLY A 103 6.19 -7.28 12.07
C GLY A 103 6.10 -7.07 10.57
N LEU A 104 5.00 -6.49 10.06
CA LEU A 104 4.90 -6.11 8.66
C LEU A 104 6.02 -5.15 8.28
N ASN A 105 6.74 -5.45 7.19
CA ASN A 105 7.69 -4.54 6.58
C ASN A 105 6.92 -3.51 5.71
N LEU A 106 6.86 -2.26 6.19
CA LEU A 106 6.17 -1.16 5.51
C LEU A 106 6.85 -0.71 4.22
N ASP A 107 8.16 -0.98 4.10
CA ASP A 107 8.98 -0.50 3.00
C ASP A 107 9.08 -1.53 1.86
N TYR A 108 8.53 -2.73 2.07
CA TYR A 108 8.49 -3.75 1.03
C TYR A 108 7.39 -3.49 -0.01
N SER A 109 7.76 -3.64 -1.28
CA SER A 109 6.81 -3.66 -2.39
C SER A 109 7.29 -4.61 -3.49
N GLN A 110 6.38 -5.43 -4.02
CA GLN A 110 6.65 -6.26 -5.19
C GLN A 110 6.96 -5.45 -6.46
N THR A 111 6.43 -4.24 -6.54
CA THR A 111 6.56 -3.36 -7.72
C THR A 111 7.65 -2.31 -7.56
N GLY A 112 8.45 -2.37 -6.49
CA GLY A 112 9.46 -1.37 -6.18
C GLY A 112 8.91 -0.05 -5.62
N THR A 113 7.58 0.11 -5.52
CA THR A 113 6.94 1.33 -4.96
C THR A 113 6.23 0.99 -3.66
N PRO A 114 6.81 1.28 -2.49
CA PRO A 114 6.19 1.08 -1.18
C PRO A 114 4.86 1.83 -1.02
N ALA A 115 4.03 1.35 -0.09
CA ALA A 115 2.70 1.92 0.13
C ALA A 115 2.71 3.41 0.46
N ILE A 116 3.69 3.87 1.23
CA ILE A 116 3.86 5.29 1.58
C ILE A 116 4.10 6.16 0.33
N CYS A 117 4.91 5.69 -0.61
CA CYS A 117 5.17 6.37 -1.87
C CYS A 117 3.92 6.43 -2.74
N GLY A 118 3.17 5.32 -2.82
CA GLY A 118 1.89 5.29 -3.53
C GLY A 118 0.85 6.27 -2.97
N GLN A 119 0.83 6.47 -1.65
CA GLN A 119 -0.04 7.48 -1.02
C GLN A 119 0.44 8.90 -1.29
N ALA A 120 1.75 9.14 -1.36
CA ALA A 120 2.31 10.44 -1.69
C ALA A 120 1.99 10.85 -3.13
N LEU A 121 2.06 9.93 -4.09
CA LEU A 121 1.71 10.14 -5.50
C LEU A 121 0.25 10.59 -5.71
N THR A 122 -0.64 10.27 -4.77
CA THR A 122 -2.04 10.68 -4.79
C THR A 122 -2.35 11.82 -3.83
N TYR A 123 -1.33 12.39 -3.21
CA TYR A 123 -1.39 13.48 -2.25
C TYR A 123 -2.24 13.18 -1.00
N GLU A 124 -2.32 11.89 -0.61
CA GLU A 124 -3.01 11.44 0.61
C GLU A 124 -2.11 11.67 1.85
N TRP A 125 -1.80 12.94 2.11
CA TRP A 125 -0.79 13.35 3.10
C TRP A 125 -1.09 12.89 4.52
N ASP A 126 -2.35 12.76 4.89
CA ASP A 126 -2.76 12.24 6.20
C ASP A 126 -2.40 10.75 6.36
N MET A 127 -2.41 9.99 5.26
CA MET A 127 -1.97 8.60 5.26
C MET A 127 -0.43 8.53 5.21
N VAL A 128 0.23 9.40 4.46
CA VAL A 128 1.70 9.51 4.46
C VAL A 128 2.22 9.77 5.88
N LEU A 129 1.66 10.78 6.57
CA LEU A 129 2.03 11.09 7.96
C LEU A 129 1.79 9.90 8.89
N PHE A 130 0.65 9.23 8.76
CA PHE A 130 0.32 8.05 9.54
C PHE A 130 1.31 6.90 9.33
N LEU A 131 1.72 6.64 8.09
CA LEU A 131 2.71 5.59 7.78
C LEU A 131 4.11 5.98 8.29
N MET A 132 4.49 7.26 8.19
CA MET A 132 5.72 7.77 8.82
C MET A 132 5.73 7.59 10.34
N ASP A 133 4.58 7.83 11.00
CA ASP A 133 4.44 7.62 12.45
C ASP A 133 4.58 6.13 12.84
N LEU A 134 4.27 5.22 11.94
CA LEU A 134 4.46 3.78 12.11
C LEU A 134 5.86 3.28 11.71
N GLY A 135 6.73 4.18 11.23
CA GLY A 135 8.11 3.87 10.94
C GLY A 135 8.42 3.57 9.46
N ALA A 136 7.47 3.79 8.54
CA ALA A 136 7.76 3.67 7.11
C ALA A 136 8.85 4.67 6.69
N ASP A 137 9.78 4.21 5.84
CA ASP A 137 10.79 5.08 5.26
C ASP A 137 10.22 5.83 4.05
N PRO A 138 10.13 7.18 4.12
CA PRO A 138 9.61 7.98 3.02
C PRO A 138 10.53 8.04 1.80
N LEU A 139 11.73 7.47 1.91
CA LEU A 139 12.71 7.38 0.82
C LEU A 139 12.93 5.92 0.37
N ALA A 140 12.09 4.98 0.85
CA ALA A 140 12.12 3.62 0.38
C ALA A 140 11.58 3.52 -1.06
N GLY A 141 11.99 2.45 -1.75
CA GLY A 141 11.61 2.18 -3.12
C GLY A 141 12.79 2.26 -4.09
N ASP A 142 12.61 1.64 -5.26
CA ASP A 142 13.70 1.45 -6.21
C ASP A 142 13.95 2.71 -7.06
N ASP A 143 12.93 3.53 -7.24
CA ASP A 143 13.01 4.74 -8.08
C ASP A 143 12.83 6.01 -7.23
N PRO A 144 13.89 6.84 -7.11
CA PRO A 144 13.84 8.11 -6.37
C PRO A 144 12.80 9.12 -6.87
N ASP A 145 12.36 9.01 -8.12
CA ASP A 145 11.31 9.86 -8.68
C ASP A 145 9.93 9.55 -8.07
N PHE A 146 9.77 8.39 -7.43
CA PHE A 146 8.55 8.00 -6.72
C PHE A 146 8.67 8.11 -5.18
N HIS A 147 9.79 8.57 -4.64
CA HIS A 147 9.91 8.82 -3.21
C HIS A 147 8.94 9.92 -2.74
N VAL A 148 8.55 9.88 -1.48
CA VAL A 148 7.67 10.90 -0.89
C VAL A 148 8.22 12.32 -1.10
N ALA A 149 9.55 12.48 -1.09
CA ALA A 149 10.20 13.77 -1.32
C ALA A 149 9.94 14.34 -2.74
N ALA A 150 9.89 13.48 -3.76
CA ALA A 150 9.56 13.89 -5.12
C ALA A 150 8.10 14.37 -5.23
N SER A 151 7.17 13.61 -4.65
CA SER A 151 5.75 14.00 -4.62
C SER A 151 5.50 15.29 -3.84
N VAL A 152 6.25 15.52 -2.74
CA VAL A 152 6.20 16.79 -2.00
C VAL A 152 6.70 17.94 -2.88
N GLN A 153 7.81 17.76 -3.60
CA GLN A 153 8.32 18.77 -4.51
C GLN A 153 7.31 19.09 -5.60
N GLU A 154 6.75 18.07 -6.26
CA GLU A 154 5.74 18.22 -7.28
C GLU A 154 4.51 18.99 -6.78
N TYR A 155 4.01 18.64 -5.59
CA TYR A 155 2.87 19.32 -4.97
C TYR A 155 3.08 20.83 -4.84
N PHE A 156 4.29 21.28 -4.45
CA PHE A 156 4.60 22.69 -4.31
C PHE A 156 4.88 23.36 -5.68
N ASP A 157 5.48 22.65 -6.63
CA ASP A 157 5.74 23.15 -7.98
C ASP A 157 4.42 23.36 -8.76
N GLU A 158 3.38 22.56 -8.51
CA GLU A 158 2.03 22.74 -9.05
C GLU A 158 1.26 23.93 -8.45
N GLY A 159 1.75 24.51 -7.37
CA GLY A 159 1.19 25.71 -6.75
C GLY A 159 -0.10 25.47 -5.94
N PHE A 160 -0.29 24.29 -5.39
CA PHE A 160 -1.41 24.02 -4.49
C PHE A 160 -1.43 24.95 -3.27
N ASP A 161 -2.63 25.27 -2.77
CA ASP A 161 -2.80 26.16 -1.63
C ASP A 161 -2.21 25.56 -0.34
N ILE A 162 -1.08 26.14 0.10
CA ILE A 162 -0.36 25.74 1.31
C ILE A 162 -1.14 26.02 2.60
N ASN A 163 -2.15 26.90 2.57
CA ASN A 163 -2.99 27.24 3.72
C ASN A 163 -4.17 26.28 3.86
N SER A 164 -4.46 25.49 2.83
CA SER A 164 -5.47 24.45 2.88
C SER A 164 -5.11 23.38 3.93
N LYS A 165 -6.10 22.57 4.30
CA LYS A 165 -5.84 21.41 5.18
C LYS A 165 -4.77 20.49 4.60
N TYR A 166 -4.85 20.18 3.30
CA TYR A 166 -3.89 19.32 2.61
C TYR A 166 -2.51 19.97 2.46
N GLY A 167 -2.47 21.29 2.15
CA GLY A 167 -1.22 22.03 2.08
C GLY A 167 -0.45 22.05 3.40
N LYS A 168 -1.15 22.22 4.53
CA LYS A 168 -0.53 22.12 5.86
C LYS A 168 0.04 20.75 6.16
N MET A 169 -0.64 19.68 5.73
CA MET A 169 -0.12 18.32 5.87
C MET A 169 1.11 18.09 4.98
N ALA A 170 1.09 18.58 3.72
CA ALA A 170 2.24 18.53 2.84
C ALA A 170 3.45 19.27 3.42
N LEU A 171 3.23 20.44 4.03
CA LEU A 171 4.27 21.18 4.76
C LEU A 171 4.84 20.38 5.93
N GLU A 172 4.00 19.70 6.69
CA GLU A 172 4.44 18.83 7.79
C GLU A 172 5.28 17.65 7.27
N VAL A 173 4.85 17.00 6.18
CA VAL A 173 5.64 15.95 5.54
C VAL A 173 6.99 16.49 5.10
N LYS A 174 7.02 17.65 4.42
CA LYS A 174 8.25 18.32 4.00
C LYS A 174 9.18 18.57 5.19
N HIS A 175 8.65 19.14 6.28
CA HIS A 175 9.43 19.42 7.48
C HIS A 175 10.06 18.15 8.08
N ARG A 176 9.31 17.05 8.17
CA ARG A 176 9.83 15.76 8.64
C ARG A 176 10.91 15.17 7.72
N LEU A 177 10.80 15.39 6.42
CA LEU A 177 11.84 15.01 5.46
C LEU A 177 13.11 15.86 5.64
N GLU A 178 12.96 17.17 5.84
CA GLU A 178 14.08 18.08 6.12
C GLU A 178 14.82 17.69 7.41
N GLN A 179 14.09 17.30 8.46
CA GLN A 179 14.68 16.78 9.71
C GLN A 179 15.49 15.48 9.50
N ARG A 180 15.15 14.69 8.47
CA ARG A 180 15.91 13.50 8.04
C ARG A 180 17.04 13.82 7.07
N GLY A 181 17.31 15.12 6.80
CA GLY A 181 18.39 15.57 5.95
C GLY A 181 18.07 15.70 4.46
N VAL A 182 16.80 15.53 4.08
CA VAL A 182 16.37 15.77 2.70
C VAL A 182 16.42 17.26 2.40
N LYS A 183 17.01 17.64 1.27
CA LYS A 183 17.10 19.02 0.83
C LYS A 183 16.03 19.34 -0.21
N PHE A 184 15.41 20.51 -0.08
CA PHE A 184 14.51 21.07 -1.07
C PHE A 184 15.13 22.33 -1.73
N PRO A 185 14.88 22.59 -3.03
CA PRO A 185 14.09 21.74 -3.94
C PRO A 185 14.70 20.35 -4.11
N TYR A 186 13.86 19.32 -4.00
CA TYR A 186 14.31 17.95 -4.14
C TYR A 186 14.70 17.65 -5.59
N ARG A 187 15.88 17.08 -5.75
CA ARG A 187 16.40 16.62 -7.04
C ARG A 187 16.97 15.22 -6.82
N PRO A 188 16.25 14.17 -7.22
CA PRO A 188 16.78 12.82 -7.13
C PRO A 188 18.03 12.70 -7.99
N LYS A 189 19.04 12.02 -7.47
CA LYS A 189 20.21 11.66 -8.28
C LYS A 189 19.81 10.48 -9.15
N THR A 190 19.30 10.75 -10.33
CA THR A 190 19.13 9.73 -11.36
C THR A 190 20.45 9.50 -12.07
N GLU A 191 20.71 8.27 -12.53
CA GLU A 191 21.90 7.96 -13.37
C GLU A 191 21.98 8.82 -14.66
N SER A 192 20.91 9.54 -14.99
CA SER A 192 20.81 10.46 -16.13
C SER A 192 21.61 11.77 -15.96
N ASP A 193 22.18 12.07 -14.81
CA ASP A 193 23.17 13.14 -14.69
C ASP A 193 24.48 12.84 -15.48
N SER A 194 24.63 11.59 -15.93
CA SER A 194 25.74 11.15 -16.78
C SER A 194 25.40 11.13 -18.28
N ILE A 195 24.14 11.30 -18.67
CA ILE A 195 23.74 11.33 -20.08
C ILE A 195 23.02 12.66 -20.37
N LYS A 196 23.79 13.66 -20.73
CA LYS A 196 23.27 14.88 -21.39
C LYS A 196 22.76 14.47 -22.75
N SER A 197 21.44 14.41 -22.93
CA SER A 197 20.80 14.90 -24.17
C SER A 197 19.33 14.49 -24.25
N GLU A 198 18.56 15.46 -24.75
CA GLU A 198 17.22 15.39 -25.33
C GLU A 198 16.02 15.48 -24.44
N LYS A 199 15.58 16.75 -24.33
CA LYS A 199 14.26 17.15 -23.86
C LYS A 199 13.16 16.55 -24.74
N GLN A 200 12.45 15.55 -24.22
CA GLN A 200 11.06 15.33 -24.65
C GLN A 200 10.13 15.85 -23.56
N PRO A 201 9.05 16.58 -23.91
CA PRO A 201 8.06 17.00 -22.92
C PRO A 201 7.39 15.76 -22.32
N LYS A 202 7.45 15.60 -21.00
CA LYS A 202 6.67 14.58 -20.29
C LYS A 202 5.19 14.95 -20.45
N GLU A 203 4.45 14.19 -21.22
CA GLU A 203 2.98 14.25 -21.16
C GLU A 203 2.54 13.82 -19.74
N SER A 204 1.93 14.76 -19.05
CA SER A 204 1.40 14.55 -17.70
C SER A 204 0.36 13.43 -17.72
N PHE A 205 0.56 12.40 -16.93
CA PHE A 205 -0.35 11.28 -16.75
C PHE A 205 -1.72 11.67 -16.14
N TYR A 206 -1.89 12.92 -15.73
CA TYR A 206 -3.03 13.43 -14.97
C TYR A 206 -4.11 14.19 -15.79
N VAL A 207 -4.04 14.22 -17.14
CA VAL A 207 -5.03 14.96 -17.96
C VAL A 207 -6.41 14.26 -18.08
N ARG A 208 -6.70 13.19 -17.38
CA ARG A 208 -8.00 12.46 -17.50
C ARG A 208 -8.91 12.49 -16.29
N ARG A 209 -8.98 13.57 -15.52
CA ARG A 209 -10.07 13.77 -14.55
C ARG A 209 -10.57 15.20 -14.49
N LYS A 210 -10.93 15.76 -15.65
CA LYS A 210 -11.86 16.91 -15.73
C LYS A 210 -12.79 16.68 -16.90
N LYS A 211 -13.88 15.99 -16.65
CA LYS A 211 -15.20 16.21 -17.25
C LYS A 211 -16.23 15.53 -16.36
#